data_736ed73c383addd97b801b46b942ca08
#
_entry.id   736ed73c383addd97b801b46b942ca08
#
_cell.length_a   1.000
_cell.length_b   1.000
_cell.length_c   1.000
_cell.angle_alpha   90.00
_cell.angle_beta   90.00
_cell.angle_gamma   90.00
#
_symmetry.space_group_name_H-M   'P 1'
#
loop_
_entity.id
_entity.type
_entity.pdbx_description
1 polymer ?
#
loop_
_entity_poly.entity_id
_entity_poly.type
_entity_poly.pdbx_seq_one_letter_code
_entity_poly.pdbx_strand_id
1 'polypeptide(L)'
;AYRVLDSGGNIVKEVGAALTPEQKAEQALENQRRKQLENASREQRRRDQALLDTYSMPEDIDLAQRKAEADVNLAILATITRIDQARTKRKKFEDEAEFYKKKALPPDLERDLRALDHEIKLQQDLLDIKKREFDVIKAKYDTDRKRYFELTRRPLAPSR
;
A
#
# COMPACT_ATOMS: atom_id res chain seq x y z
N ALA A 1 -50.72 -8.28 11.94
CA ALA A 1 -51.12 -8.01 10.55
C ALA A 1 -52.58 -7.58 10.53
N TYR A 2 -52.90 -6.56 9.82
CA TYR A 2 -54.32 -6.14 9.60
C TYR A 2 -54.52 -5.82 8.12
N ARG A 3 -55.74 -6.02 7.67
CA ARG A 3 -56.17 -5.74 6.30
C ARG A 3 -57.09 -4.53 6.32
N VAL A 4 -56.87 -3.61 5.43
CA VAL A 4 -57.75 -2.48 5.21
C VAL A 4 -58.68 -2.86 4.06
N LEU A 5 -59.98 -2.87 4.36
CA LEU A 5 -61.03 -3.17 3.38
C LEU A 5 -61.71 -1.86 2.95
N ASP A 6 -62.13 -1.81 1.70
CA ASP A 6 -62.99 -0.73 1.24
C ASP A 6 -64.44 -0.96 1.67
N SER A 7 -65.33 0.00 1.37
CA SER A 7 -66.76 -0.09 1.69
C SER A 7 -67.47 -1.24 0.97
N GLY A 8 -66.85 -1.87 0.00
CA GLY A 8 -67.33 -3.05 -0.73
C GLY A 8 -66.75 -4.38 -0.25
N GLY A 9 -65.94 -4.36 0.82
CA GLY A 9 -65.33 -5.56 1.37
C GLY A 9 -64.05 -6.06 0.61
N ASN A 10 -63.51 -5.28 -0.33
CA ASN A 10 -62.32 -5.64 -1.05
C ASN A 10 -61.06 -5.23 -0.27
N ILE A 11 -60.04 -6.03 -0.30
CA ILE A 11 -58.76 -5.74 0.33
C ILE A 11 -58.07 -4.62 -0.46
N VAL A 12 -58.00 -3.41 0.15
CA VAL A 12 -57.33 -2.25 -0.44
C VAL A 12 -55.86 -2.19 -0.03
N LYS A 13 -55.56 -2.66 1.18
CA LYS A 13 -54.19 -2.70 1.72
C LYS A 13 -54.07 -3.80 2.75
N GLU A 14 -53.06 -4.60 2.57
CA GLU A 14 -52.62 -5.59 3.55
C GLU A 14 -51.40 -5.06 4.28
N VAL A 15 -51.50 -4.84 5.59
CA VAL A 15 -50.36 -4.43 6.42
C VAL A 15 -49.85 -5.68 7.11
N GLY A 16 -48.64 -6.09 6.74
CA GLY A 16 -47.95 -7.20 7.35
C GLY A 16 -47.74 -7.01 8.86
N ALA A 17 -47.51 -8.09 9.58
CA ALA A 17 -47.15 -8.02 10.98
C ALA A 17 -45.90 -7.13 11.17
N ALA A 18 -45.93 -6.32 12.22
CA ALA A 18 -44.74 -5.54 12.59
C ALA A 18 -43.58 -6.52 12.89
N LEU A 19 -42.39 -6.22 12.37
CA LEU A 19 -41.20 -7.01 12.59
C LEU A 19 -40.84 -7.03 14.08
N THR A 20 -40.47 -8.20 14.58
CA THR A 20 -39.93 -8.31 15.95
C THR A 20 -38.57 -7.56 16.05
N PRO A 21 -38.14 -7.17 17.26
CA PRO A 21 -36.84 -6.54 17.43
C PRO A 21 -35.68 -7.37 16.86
N GLU A 22 -35.75 -8.70 16.98
CA GLU A 22 -34.78 -9.63 16.41
C GLU A 22 -34.78 -9.60 14.88
N GLN A 23 -35.95 -9.63 14.26
CA GLN A 23 -36.09 -9.52 12.81
C GLN A 23 -35.60 -8.17 12.27
N LYS A 24 -35.85 -7.08 13.03
CA LYS A 24 -35.30 -5.76 12.68
C LYS A 24 -33.79 -5.72 12.73
N ALA A 25 -33.18 -6.37 13.74
CA ALA A 25 -31.74 -6.46 13.89
C ALA A 25 -31.10 -7.28 12.74
N GLU A 26 -31.70 -8.42 12.39
CA GLU A 26 -31.27 -9.24 11.26
C GLU A 26 -31.38 -8.48 9.93
N GLN A 27 -32.48 -7.79 9.71
CA GLN A 27 -32.68 -6.99 8.50
C GLN A 27 -31.69 -5.82 8.41
N ALA A 28 -31.38 -5.16 9.53
CA ALA A 28 -30.38 -4.11 9.60
C ALA A 28 -28.98 -4.65 9.26
N LEU A 29 -28.63 -5.82 9.80
CA LEU A 29 -27.36 -6.49 9.52
C LEU A 29 -27.25 -6.90 8.05
N GLU A 30 -28.30 -7.46 7.48
CA GLU A 30 -28.36 -7.86 6.07
C GLU A 30 -28.25 -6.64 5.15
N ASN A 31 -28.95 -5.55 5.46
CA ASN A 31 -28.85 -4.28 4.75
C ASN A 31 -27.43 -3.71 4.81
N GLN A 32 -26.78 -3.79 5.96
CA GLN A 32 -25.40 -3.35 6.13
C GLN A 32 -24.43 -4.18 5.28
N ARG A 33 -24.58 -5.49 5.28
CA ARG A 33 -23.79 -6.40 4.43
C ARG A 33 -23.99 -6.09 2.95
N ARG A 34 -25.23 -5.89 2.53
CA ARG A 34 -25.55 -5.53 1.14
C ARG A 34 -24.90 -4.22 0.73
N LYS A 35 -24.97 -3.18 1.57
CA LYS A 35 -24.31 -1.90 1.32
C LYS A 35 -22.79 -2.04 1.22
N GLN A 36 -22.18 -2.84 2.08
CA GLN A 36 -20.74 -3.12 2.03
C GLN A 36 -20.36 -3.81 0.72
N LEU A 37 -21.14 -4.80 0.27
CA LEU A 37 -20.91 -5.49 -0.99
C LEU A 37 -21.08 -4.57 -2.20
N GLU A 38 -22.13 -3.74 -2.19
CA GLU A 38 -22.36 -2.74 -3.24
C GLU A 38 -21.23 -1.72 -3.33
N ASN A 39 -20.75 -1.22 -2.18
CA ASN A 39 -19.65 -0.29 -2.11
C ASN A 39 -18.34 -0.93 -2.59
N ALA A 40 -18.05 -2.17 -2.19
CA ALA A 40 -16.88 -2.93 -2.64
C ALA A 40 -16.93 -3.16 -4.16
N SER A 41 -18.08 -3.53 -4.69
CA SER A 41 -18.29 -3.73 -6.13
C SER A 41 -18.10 -2.44 -6.92
N ARG A 42 -18.63 -1.33 -6.42
CA ARG A 42 -18.48 0.00 -7.03
C ARG A 42 -17.03 0.46 -7.02
N GLU A 43 -16.34 0.25 -5.92
CA GLU A 43 -14.91 0.54 -5.79
C GLU A 43 -14.06 -0.29 -6.76
N GLN A 44 -14.36 -1.59 -6.88
CA GLN A 44 -13.66 -2.47 -7.82
C GLN A 44 -13.86 -2.04 -9.26
N ARG A 45 -15.08 -1.67 -9.66
CA ARG A 45 -15.35 -1.15 -11.02
C ARG A 45 -14.57 0.12 -11.29
N ARG A 46 -14.47 1.01 -10.32
CA ARG A 46 -13.70 2.24 -10.46
C ARG A 46 -12.21 1.97 -10.65
N ARG A 47 -11.67 1.02 -9.88
CA ARG A 47 -10.27 0.57 -10.03
C ARG A 47 -10.03 -0.07 -11.41
N ASP A 48 -10.94 -0.94 -11.83
CA ASP A 48 -10.86 -1.59 -13.14
C ASP A 48 -10.88 -0.57 -14.28
N GLN A 49 -11.77 0.41 -14.19
CA GLN A 49 -11.85 1.48 -15.18
C GLN A 49 -10.57 2.33 -15.20
N ALA A 50 -10.04 2.68 -14.04
CA ALA A 50 -8.78 3.41 -13.94
C ALA A 50 -7.62 2.63 -14.55
N LEU A 51 -7.58 1.32 -14.35
CA LEU A 51 -6.57 0.44 -14.92
C LEU A 51 -6.64 0.42 -16.45
N LEU A 52 -7.84 0.26 -17.01
CA LEU A 52 -8.07 0.28 -18.46
C LEU A 52 -7.82 1.65 -19.10
N ASP A 53 -8.10 2.73 -18.37
CA ASP A 53 -7.84 4.10 -18.84
C ASP A 53 -6.34 4.44 -18.80
N THR A 54 -5.60 3.88 -17.87
CA THR A 54 -4.17 4.14 -17.68
C THR A 54 -3.31 3.39 -18.70
N TYR A 55 -3.67 2.17 -19.03
CA TYR A 55 -2.88 1.29 -19.90
C TYR A 55 -3.67 0.91 -21.16
N SER A 56 -3.09 1.19 -22.30
CA SER A 56 -3.67 0.85 -23.62
C SER A 56 -3.34 -0.57 -24.05
N MET A 57 -2.23 -1.09 -23.59
CA MET A 57 -1.71 -2.43 -23.92
C MET A 57 -0.92 -3.01 -22.73
N PRO A 58 -0.74 -4.34 -22.68
CA PRO A 58 -0.01 -4.98 -21.57
C PRO A 58 1.42 -4.47 -21.39
N GLU A 59 2.08 -4.11 -22.48
CA GLU A 59 3.46 -3.59 -22.50
C GLU A 59 3.59 -2.25 -21.77
N ASP A 60 2.52 -1.46 -21.70
CA ASP A 60 2.50 -0.20 -20.95
C ASP A 60 2.68 -0.43 -19.46
N ILE A 61 2.16 -1.53 -18.94
CA ILE A 61 2.34 -1.96 -17.54
C ILE A 61 3.81 -2.28 -17.28
N ASP A 62 4.45 -3.00 -18.20
CA ASP A 62 5.87 -3.37 -18.09
C ASP A 62 6.78 -2.13 -18.11
N LEU A 63 6.47 -1.16 -18.96
CA LEU A 63 7.20 0.11 -19.00
C LEU A 63 7.04 0.91 -17.71
N ALA A 64 5.82 1.00 -17.18
CA ALA A 64 5.54 1.68 -15.93
C ALA A 64 6.26 1.00 -14.75
N GLN A 65 6.28 -0.32 -14.71
CA GLN A 65 7.00 -1.09 -13.70
C GLN A 65 8.50 -0.82 -13.74
N ARG A 66 9.12 -0.91 -14.92
CA ARG A 66 10.56 -0.64 -15.09
C ARG A 66 10.93 0.75 -14.62
N LYS A 67 10.11 1.75 -14.95
CA LYS A 67 10.34 3.13 -14.52
C LYS A 67 10.26 3.26 -13.00
N ALA A 68 9.21 2.72 -12.38
CA ALA A 68 9.04 2.77 -10.93
C ALA A 68 10.16 2.04 -10.19
N GLU A 69 10.57 0.87 -10.68
CA GLU A 69 11.68 0.10 -10.11
C GLU A 69 13.02 0.83 -10.27
N ALA A 70 13.26 1.47 -11.41
CA ALA A 70 14.46 2.26 -11.66
C ALA A 70 14.56 3.45 -10.71
N ASP A 71 13.46 4.16 -10.46
CA ASP A 71 13.40 5.29 -9.54
C ASP A 71 13.74 4.85 -8.10
N VAL A 72 13.20 3.72 -7.65
CA VAL A 72 13.51 3.18 -6.32
C VAL A 72 14.95 2.71 -6.23
N ASN A 73 15.47 2.05 -7.29
CA ASN A 73 16.87 1.63 -7.33
C ASN A 73 17.83 2.80 -7.25
N LEU A 74 17.54 3.91 -7.92
CA LEU A 74 18.34 5.14 -7.79
C LEU A 74 18.33 5.66 -6.35
N ALA A 75 17.18 5.66 -5.70
CA ALA A 75 17.07 6.07 -4.29
C ALA A 75 17.84 5.12 -3.36
N ILE A 76 17.82 3.82 -3.62
CA ILE A 76 18.61 2.81 -2.88
C ILE A 76 20.11 3.09 -3.03
N LEU A 77 20.59 3.28 -4.26
CA LEU A 77 21.99 3.60 -4.53
C LEU A 77 22.44 4.89 -3.85
N ALA A 78 21.61 5.93 -3.90
CA ALA A 78 21.90 7.20 -3.21
C ALA A 78 22.00 7.01 -1.70
N THR A 79 21.14 6.19 -1.12
CA THR A 79 21.16 5.88 0.32
C THR A 79 22.40 5.08 0.70
N ILE A 80 22.78 4.09 -0.08
CA ILE A 80 24.03 3.32 0.11
C ILE A 80 25.23 4.24 0.07
N THR A 81 25.28 5.16 -0.89
CA THR A 81 26.38 6.14 -1.01
C THR A 81 26.49 7.03 0.25
N ARG A 82 25.35 7.49 0.78
CA ARG A 82 25.33 8.27 2.03
C ARG A 82 25.83 7.47 3.23
N ILE A 83 25.45 6.19 3.32
CA ILE A 83 25.96 5.30 4.37
C ILE A 83 27.47 5.15 4.27
N ASP A 84 27.99 4.91 3.07
CA ASP A 84 29.44 4.75 2.85
C ASP A 84 30.21 6.02 3.17
N GLN A 85 29.69 7.18 2.80
CA GLN A 85 30.28 8.49 3.14
C GLN A 85 30.30 8.72 4.65
N ALA A 86 29.18 8.41 5.33
CA ALA A 86 29.09 8.55 6.79
C ALA A 86 30.06 7.58 7.51
N ARG A 87 30.19 6.36 7.04
CA ARG A 87 31.13 5.36 7.57
C ARG A 87 32.59 5.78 7.37
N THR A 88 32.91 6.32 6.21
CA THR A 88 34.26 6.83 5.92
C THR A 88 34.60 8.00 6.85
N LYS A 89 33.68 8.92 7.05
CA LYS A 89 33.83 10.05 7.96
C LYS A 89 33.96 9.59 9.41
N ARG A 90 33.14 8.61 9.81
CA ARG A 90 33.21 8.00 11.14
C ARG A 90 34.56 7.35 11.40
N LYS A 91 35.11 6.65 10.42
CA LYS A 91 36.43 6.03 10.54
C LYS A 91 37.54 7.06 10.81
N LYS A 92 37.49 8.21 10.17
CA LYS A 92 38.44 9.29 10.45
C LYS A 92 38.37 9.77 11.90
N PHE A 93 37.16 9.93 12.43
CA PHE A 93 36.98 10.29 13.83
C PHE A 93 37.37 9.17 14.79
N GLU A 94 37.16 7.91 14.43
CA GLU A 94 37.67 6.78 15.22
C GLU A 94 39.20 6.77 15.28
N ASP A 95 39.91 7.03 14.18
CA ASP A 95 41.34 7.12 14.12
C ASP A 95 41.86 8.27 15.00
N GLU A 96 41.17 9.41 15.02
CA GLU A 96 41.47 10.49 15.96
C GLU A 96 41.21 10.08 17.40
N ALA A 97 40.14 9.35 17.69
CA ALA A 97 39.81 8.86 19.02
C ALA A 97 40.87 7.92 19.59
N GLU A 98 41.56 7.20 18.76
CA GLU A 98 42.66 6.31 19.18
C GLU A 98 43.81 7.05 19.89
N PHE A 99 44.06 8.31 19.56
CA PHE A 99 45.01 9.15 20.29
C PHE A 99 44.66 9.32 21.75
N TYR A 100 43.40 9.16 22.11
CA TYR A 100 42.90 9.38 23.45
C TYR A 100 42.64 8.11 24.24
N LYS A 101 43.19 6.95 23.84
CA LYS A 101 42.98 5.63 24.49
C LYS A 101 43.17 5.62 25.99
N LYS A 102 44.04 6.48 26.51
CA LYS A 102 44.35 6.62 27.95
C LYS A 102 43.79 7.88 28.57
N LYS A 103 43.11 8.71 27.81
CA LYS A 103 42.53 9.98 28.24
C LYS A 103 41.06 10.07 27.84
N ALA A 104 40.27 10.89 28.52
CA ALA A 104 38.91 11.16 28.12
C ALA A 104 38.87 11.78 26.73
N LEU A 105 37.91 11.34 25.89
CA LEU A 105 37.67 11.90 24.56
C LEU A 105 37.25 13.38 24.70
N PRO A 106 37.73 14.26 23.78
CA PRO A 106 37.17 15.59 23.69
C PRO A 106 35.65 15.56 23.50
N PRO A 107 34.89 16.43 24.18
CA PRO A 107 33.43 16.43 24.06
C PRO A 107 32.92 16.59 22.62
N ASP A 108 33.62 17.37 21.80
CA ASP A 108 33.27 17.60 20.40
C ASP A 108 33.43 16.34 19.56
N LEU A 109 34.52 15.58 19.76
CA LEU A 109 34.78 14.33 19.06
C LEU A 109 33.76 13.23 19.43
N GLU A 110 33.43 13.14 20.72
CA GLU A 110 32.41 12.22 21.21
C GLU A 110 31.05 12.54 20.62
N ARG A 111 30.68 13.82 20.56
CA ARG A 111 29.45 14.28 19.95
C ARG A 111 29.37 13.97 18.46
N ASP A 112 30.45 14.21 17.72
CA ASP A 112 30.53 13.96 16.29
C ASP A 112 30.41 12.47 15.96
N LEU A 113 31.05 11.60 16.76
CA LEU A 113 30.90 10.14 16.63
C LEU A 113 29.46 9.67 16.87
N ARG A 114 28.80 10.20 17.91
CA ARG A 114 27.39 9.87 18.19
C ARG A 114 26.46 10.35 17.06
N ALA A 115 26.70 11.55 16.54
CA ALA A 115 25.91 12.10 15.43
C ALA A 115 26.03 11.23 14.18
N LEU A 116 27.24 10.74 13.86
CA LEU A 116 27.47 9.85 12.72
C LEU A 116 26.84 8.48 12.94
N ASP A 117 26.92 7.92 14.14
CA ASP A 117 26.24 6.67 14.48
C ASP A 117 24.73 6.76 14.27
N HIS A 118 24.14 7.88 14.70
CA HIS A 118 22.72 8.16 14.52
C HIS A 118 22.35 8.32 13.04
N GLU A 119 23.16 9.06 12.28
CA GLU A 119 22.96 9.24 10.84
C GLU A 119 23.04 7.90 10.09
N ILE A 120 24.05 7.07 10.37
CA ILE A 120 24.21 5.76 9.75
C ILE A 120 22.97 4.89 10.03
N LYS A 121 22.49 4.88 11.28
CA LYS A 121 21.30 4.11 11.64
C LYS A 121 20.06 4.58 10.90
N LEU A 122 19.82 5.89 10.83
CA LEU A 122 18.71 6.46 10.08
C LEU A 122 18.76 6.10 8.60
N GLN A 123 19.94 6.17 7.99
CA GLN A 123 20.11 5.81 6.59
C GLN A 123 19.95 4.30 6.35
N GLN A 124 20.39 3.45 7.27
CA GLN A 124 20.14 2.02 7.20
C GLN A 124 18.67 1.67 7.30
N ASP A 125 17.93 2.32 8.22
CA ASP A 125 16.48 2.15 8.35
C ASP A 125 15.76 2.63 7.06
N LEU A 126 16.19 3.74 6.49
CA LEU A 126 15.68 4.24 5.21
C LEU A 126 15.96 3.26 4.06
N LEU A 127 17.15 2.68 4.03
CA LEU A 127 17.51 1.66 3.02
C LEU A 127 16.59 0.44 3.10
N ASP A 128 16.28 -0.04 4.30
CA ASP A 128 15.37 -1.15 4.51
C ASP A 128 13.95 -0.81 4.05
N ILE A 129 13.48 0.40 4.32
CA ILE A 129 12.19 0.91 3.83
C ILE A 129 12.17 0.93 2.30
N LYS A 130 13.22 1.44 1.66
CA LYS A 130 13.33 1.51 0.19
C LYS A 130 13.36 0.13 -0.46
N LYS A 131 14.05 -0.84 0.14
CA LYS A 131 14.05 -2.23 -0.33
C LYS A 131 12.66 -2.87 -0.24
N ARG A 132 11.92 -2.62 0.83
CA ARG A 132 10.53 -3.09 0.96
C ARG A 132 9.61 -2.40 -0.05
N GLU A 133 9.82 -1.11 -0.30
CA GLU A 133 9.09 -0.35 -1.31
C GLU A 133 9.26 -0.95 -2.71
N PHE A 134 10.46 -1.41 -3.04
CA PHE A 134 10.72 -2.14 -4.28
C PHE A 134 9.86 -3.41 -4.40
N ASP A 135 9.78 -4.21 -3.35
CA ASP A 135 8.97 -5.43 -3.32
C ASP A 135 7.47 -5.12 -3.43
N VAL A 136 7.00 -4.05 -2.77
CA VAL A 136 5.62 -3.57 -2.86
C VAL A 136 5.27 -3.13 -4.28
N ILE A 137 6.16 -2.41 -4.94
CA ILE A 137 6.00 -1.98 -6.35
C ILE A 137 5.87 -3.21 -7.25
N LYS A 138 6.75 -4.17 -7.11
CA LYS A 138 6.71 -5.41 -7.89
C LYS A 138 5.38 -6.14 -7.72
N ALA A 139 4.93 -6.32 -6.48
CA ALA A 139 3.66 -6.95 -6.18
C ALA A 139 2.46 -6.19 -6.75
N LYS A 140 2.48 -4.85 -6.71
CA LYS A 140 1.45 -3.99 -7.29
C LYS A 140 1.32 -4.22 -8.80
N TYR A 141 2.42 -4.17 -9.53
CA TYR A 141 2.40 -4.34 -10.98
C TYR A 141 2.06 -5.78 -11.41
N ASP A 142 2.46 -6.78 -10.64
CA ASP A 142 2.03 -8.17 -10.88
C ASP A 142 0.52 -8.31 -10.72
N THR A 143 -0.08 -7.68 -9.71
CA THR A 143 -1.52 -7.64 -9.49
C THR A 143 -2.25 -6.88 -10.61
N ASP A 144 -1.75 -5.71 -11.00
CA ASP A 144 -2.33 -4.89 -12.08
C ASP A 144 -2.30 -5.64 -13.42
N ARG A 145 -1.18 -6.31 -13.72
CA ARG A 145 -1.02 -7.11 -14.95
C ARG A 145 -2.01 -8.25 -15.00
N LYS A 146 -2.16 -8.97 -13.90
CA LYS A 146 -3.11 -10.09 -13.79
C LYS A 146 -4.54 -9.59 -13.97
N ARG A 147 -4.91 -8.49 -13.31
CA ARG A 147 -6.25 -7.91 -13.43
C ARG A 147 -6.53 -7.36 -14.83
N TYR A 148 -5.57 -6.69 -15.43
CA TYR A 148 -5.67 -6.20 -16.80
C TYR A 148 -5.91 -7.34 -17.79
N PHE A 149 -5.21 -8.46 -17.63
CA PHE A 149 -5.42 -9.65 -18.43
C PHE A 149 -6.83 -10.21 -18.25
N GLU A 150 -7.33 -10.31 -17.03
CA GLU A 150 -8.70 -10.77 -16.75
C GLU A 150 -9.75 -9.88 -17.41
N LEU A 151 -9.57 -8.57 -17.36
CA LEU A 151 -10.51 -7.59 -17.93
C LEU A 151 -10.49 -7.55 -19.46
N THR A 152 -9.34 -7.72 -20.07
CA THR A 152 -9.19 -7.65 -21.54
C THR A 152 -9.32 -9.02 -22.20
N ARG A 153 -9.26 -10.10 -21.45
CA ARG A 153 -9.27 -11.50 -21.94
C ARG A 153 -8.26 -11.75 -23.06
N ARG A 154 -7.18 -10.99 -23.08
CA ARG A 154 -6.09 -11.22 -24.01
C ARG A 154 -5.24 -12.38 -23.52
N PRO A 155 -5.02 -13.43 -24.33
CA PRO A 155 -4.13 -14.49 -23.92
C PRO A 155 -2.73 -13.93 -23.64
N LEU A 156 -2.12 -14.38 -22.54
CA LEU A 156 -0.71 -14.13 -22.29
C LEU A 156 0.07 -14.64 -23.50
N ALA A 157 0.90 -13.80 -24.08
CA ALA A 157 1.81 -14.25 -25.12
C ALA A 157 2.63 -15.40 -24.56
N PRO A 158 2.76 -16.54 -25.27
CA PRO A 158 3.59 -17.63 -24.78
C PRO A 158 5.00 -17.09 -24.55
N SER A 159 5.50 -17.32 -23.35
CA SER A 159 6.89 -17.00 -23.03
C SER A 159 7.79 -17.74 -24.02
N ARG A 160 8.48 -16.98 -24.86
CA ARG A 160 9.53 -17.51 -25.72
C ARG A 160 10.80 -17.71 -24.93
#